data_52176ab24d9b590e619e4b15a445a076
#
_entry.id   52176ab24d9b590e619e4b15a445a076
#
_cell.length_a   1.000
_cell.length_b   1.000
_cell.length_c   1.000
_cell.angle_alpha   90.00
_cell.angle_beta   90.00
_cell.angle_gamma   90.00
#
_symmetry.space_group_name_H-M   'P 1'
#
loop_
_entity.id
_entity.type
_entity.pdbx_description
1 polymer ?
#
loop_
_entity_poly.entity_id
_entity_poly.type
_entity_poly.pdbx_seq_one_letter_code
_entity_poly.pdbx_strand_id
1 'polypeptide(L)'
;MMLILSFGYLACLIIRDPLCIVCFSFSFLIYLYYRFKDKRVLFLFLILMLLSISRIQIPKTPEYGMYSIVEIKKGYCVASNHKSKVLVQTNQDLSFQDQIEIKHFEPIHTDDNFTLFSFAKYNQNKNIFYKTKDIEVVKHSHSLKSKMYQLIKSRKNADVCLSLYYGIHNKSIDEIYTMLGYGYMSAYYIVLSLLKRKYDEKHIRILLLIFSIGFGSLFVYTLSLSRFILYQLSCLCFKTKENQIASTILLFSTIYPTQVLSVSFVVPLLLQFVSYFCVEYK
;
A
#
# COMPACT_ATOMS: atom_id res chain seq x y z
N MET A 1 -13.00 -11.24 -18.45
CA MET A 1 -11.73 -11.99 -18.50
C MET A 1 -10.71 -11.45 -17.50
N MET A 2 -10.26 -10.19 -17.59
CA MET A 2 -9.28 -9.60 -16.69
C MET A 2 -9.70 -9.65 -15.22
N LEU A 3 -10.98 -9.49 -14.91
CA LEU A 3 -11.52 -9.55 -13.57
C LEU A 3 -11.33 -10.94 -12.93
N ILE A 4 -11.58 -12.01 -13.68
CA ILE A 4 -11.38 -13.38 -13.21
C ILE A 4 -9.90 -13.65 -12.93
N LEU A 5 -9.00 -13.17 -13.80
CA LEU A 5 -7.56 -13.25 -13.57
C LEU A 5 -7.12 -12.51 -12.31
N SER A 6 -7.68 -11.30 -12.08
CA SER A 6 -7.32 -10.50 -10.92
C SER A 6 -7.77 -11.15 -9.60
N PHE A 7 -8.94 -11.78 -9.57
CA PHE A 7 -9.40 -12.54 -8.41
C PHE A 7 -8.59 -13.82 -8.18
N GLY A 8 -8.26 -14.56 -9.24
CA GLY A 8 -7.40 -15.73 -9.13
C GLY A 8 -6.02 -15.37 -8.56
N TYR A 9 -5.43 -14.25 -9.03
CA TYR A 9 -4.17 -13.77 -8.49
C TYR A 9 -4.29 -13.33 -7.03
N LEU A 10 -5.35 -12.62 -6.67
CA LEU A 10 -5.66 -12.23 -5.30
C LEU A 10 -5.76 -13.47 -4.38
N ALA A 11 -6.45 -14.51 -4.82
CA ALA A 11 -6.56 -15.75 -4.07
C ALA A 11 -5.19 -16.41 -3.84
N CYS A 12 -4.31 -16.43 -4.85
CA CYS A 12 -2.93 -16.90 -4.68
C CYS A 12 -2.13 -16.11 -3.64
N LEU A 13 -2.37 -14.81 -3.51
CA LEU A 13 -1.68 -13.97 -2.50
C LEU A 13 -2.24 -14.13 -1.09
N ILE A 14 -3.52 -14.48 -0.97
CA ILE A 14 -4.18 -14.70 0.33
C ILE A 14 -3.79 -16.06 0.91
N ILE A 15 -3.65 -17.07 0.06
CA ILE A 15 -3.21 -18.41 0.46
C ILE A 15 -1.73 -18.32 0.84
N ARG A 16 -1.39 -18.65 2.08
CA ARG A 16 -0.01 -18.57 2.59
C ARG A 16 0.76 -19.90 2.51
N ASP A 17 0.04 -21.00 2.47
CA ASP A 17 0.63 -22.32 2.37
C ASP A 17 1.08 -22.58 0.93
N PRO A 18 2.39 -22.86 0.68
CA PRO A 18 2.91 -23.08 -0.67
C PRO A 18 2.22 -24.22 -1.40
N LEU A 19 1.86 -25.30 -0.70
CA LEU A 19 1.20 -26.44 -1.29
C LEU A 19 -0.23 -26.11 -1.71
N CYS A 20 -0.96 -25.39 -0.87
CA CYS A 20 -2.30 -24.88 -1.20
C CYS A 20 -2.27 -23.90 -2.37
N ILE A 21 -1.24 -23.02 -2.47
CA ILE A 21 -1.05 -22.13 -3.63
C ILE A 21 -0.91 -22.95 -4.91
N VAL A 22 -0.07 -23.98 -4.90
CA VAL A 22 0.15 -24.84 -6.08
C VAL A 22 -1.12 -25.57 -6.49
N CYS A 23 -1.82 -26.20 -5.54
CA CYS A 23 -3.09 -26.90 -5.80
C CYS A 23 -4.17 -25.95 -6.35
N PHE A 24 -4.35 -24.79 -5.72
CA PHE A 24 -5.31 -23.79 -6.19
C PHE A 24 -4.95 -23.29 -7.59
N SER A 25 -3.68 -22.94 -7.80
CA SER A 25 -3.22 -22.41 -9.10
C SER A 25 -3.40 -23.43 -10.22
N PHE A 26 -3.12 -24.71 -9.96
CA PHE A 26 -3.32 -25.78 -10.95
C PHE A 26 -4.82 -25.95 -11.29
N SER A 27 -5.67 -25.99 -10.28
CA SER A 27 -7.13 -26.09 -10.47
C SER A 27 -7.67 -24.88 -11.24
N PHE A 28 -7.17 -23.69 -10.91
CA PHE A 28 -7.58 -22.44 -11.57
C PHE A 28 -7.07 -22.35 -13.02
N LEU A 29 -5.87 -22.87 -13.33
CA LEU A 29 -5.37 -22.98 -14.69
C LEU A 29 -6.25 -23.90 -15.55
N ILE A 30 -6.68 -25.05 -14.99
CA ILE A 30 -7.61 -25.95 -15.67
C ILE A 30 -8.93 -25.21 -15.97
N TYR A 31 -9.48 -24.50 -14.97
CA TYR A 31 -10.69 -23.69 -15.16
C TYR A 31 -10.53 -22.64 -16.27
N LEU A 32 -9.43 -21.88 -16.27
CA LEU A 32 -9.13 -20.89 -17.29
C LEU A 32 -9.02 -21.49 -18.69
N TYR A 33 -8.36 -22.65 -18.80
CA TYR A 33 -8.23 -23.37 -20.05
C TYR A 33 -9.58 -23.76 -20.64
N TYR A 34 -10.47 -24.37 -19.83
CA TYR A 34 -11.81 -24.74 -20.29
C TYR A 34 -12.69 -23.55 -20.61
N ARG A 35 -12.56 -22.44 -19.84
CA ARG A 35 -13.44 -21.28 -19.96
C ARG A 35 -13.08 -20.37 -21.11
N PHE A 36 -11.79 -20.12 -21.34
CA PHE A 36 -11.34 -19.11 -22.30
C PHE A 36 -10.67 -19.69 -23.54
N LYS A 37 -10.11 -20.88 -23.48
CA LYS A 37 -9.37 -21.53 -24.57
C LYS A 37 -8.24 -20.68 -25.18
N ASP A 38 -7.82 -19.60 -24.48
CA ASP A 38 -6.81 -18.66 -24.93
C ASP A 38 -5.50 -18.91 -24.16
N LYS A 39 -4.47 -19.33 -24.89
CA LYS A 39 -3.13 -19.60 -24.34
C LYS A 39 -2.47 -18.36 -23.70
N ARG A 40 -2.82 -17.15 -24.14
CA ARG A 40 -2.28 -15.90 -23.59
C ARG A 40 -2.76 -15.68 -22.16
N VAL A 41 -4.02 -16.00 -21.88
CA VAL A 41 -4.61 -15.91 -20.54
C VAL A 41 -3.92 -16.87 -19.56
N LEU A 42 -3.66 -18.10 -20.02
CA LEU A 42 -2.95 -19.10 -19.21
C LEU A 42 -1.52 -18.65 -18.91
N PHE A 43 -0.80 -18.16 -19.94
CA PHE A 43 0.57 -17.67 -19.78
C PHE A 43 0.64 -16.48 -18.82
N LEU A 44 -0.28 -15.52 -18.94
CA LEU A 44 -0.36 -14.38 -18.03
C LEU A 44 -0.60 -14.81 -16.59
N PHE A 45 -1.53 -15.75 -16.37
CA PHE A 45 -1.80 -16.25 -15.02
C PHE A 45 -0.59 -17.01 -14.44
N LEU A 46 0.12 -17.78 -15.27
CA LEU A 46 1.33 -18.48 -14.85
C LEU A 46 2.43 -17.49 -14.40
N ILE A 47 2.61 -16.39 -15.13
CA ILE A 47 3.53 -15.30 -14.71
C ILE A 47 3.09 -14.72 -13.36
N LEU A 48 1.80 -14.42 -13.19
CA LEU A 48 1.27 -13.86 -11.94
C LEU A 48 1.46 -14.84 -10.77
N MET A 49 1.27 -16.13 -11.00
CA MET A 49 1.53 -17.20 -10.02
C MET A 49 3.02 -17.24 -9.62
N LEU A 50 3.93 -17.24 -10.59
CA LEU A 50 5.37 -17.20 -10.31
C LEU A 50 5.77 -15.95 -9.53
N LEU A 51 5.18 -14.81 -9.85
CA LEU A 51 5.36 -13.58 -9.09
C LEU A 51 4.84 -13.70 -7.65
N SER A 52 3.71 -14.37 -7.41
CA SER A 52 3.20 -14.58 -6.04
C SER A 52 4.12 -15.48 -5.22
N ILE A 53 4.63 -16.56 -5.81
CA ILE A 53 5.58 -17.47 -5.16
C ILE A 53 6.91 -16.76 -4.85
N SER A 54 7.43 -15.97 -5.78
CA SER A 54 8.69 -15.22 -5.58
C SER A 54 8.58 -14.16 -4.45
N ARG A 55 7.36 -13.83 -4.03
CA ARG A 55 7.05 -12.87 -2.96
C ARG A 55 6.84 -13.51 -1.61
N ILE A 56 6.93 -14.85 -1.50
CA ILE A 56 6.97 -15.52 -0.19
C ILE A 56 8.23 -15.04 0.53
N GLN A 57 8.01 -14.29 1.59
CA GLN A 57 9.10 -13.59 2.26
C GLN A 57 9.73 -14.51 3.31
N ILE A 58 10.98 -14.80 3.11
CA ILE A 58 11.81 -15.47 4.10
C ILE A 58 12.38 -14.40 5.03
N PRO A 59 12.18 -14.49 6.36
CA PRO A 59 12.77 -13.58 7.32
C PRO A 59 14.29 -13.55 7.15
N LYS A 60 14.84 -12.40 6.80
CA LYS A 60 16.30 -12.20 6.76
C LYS A 60 16.72 -11.47 8.03
N THR A 61 17.75 -11.97 8.69
CA THR A 61 18.38 -11.25 9.80
C THR A 61 18.90 -9.91 9.30
N PRO A 62 18.55 -8.80 9.97
CA PRO A 62 19.06 -7.49 9.58
C PRO A 62 20.56 -7.40 9.84
N GLU A 63 21.26 -6.65 9.01
CA GLU A 63 22.67 -6.36 9.20
C GLU A 63 22.83 -5.20 10.18
N TYR A 64 23.84 -5.24 11.05
CA TYR A 64 24.20 -4.09 11.89
C TYR A 64 24.68 -2.93 11.02
N GLY A 65 24.45 -1.69 11.48
CA GLY A 65 24.95 -0.50 10.81
C GLY A 65 23.90 0.58 10.57
N MET A 66 24.06 1.28 9.46
CA MET A 66 23.31 2.51 9.15
C MET A 66 21.94 2.21 8.53
N TYR A 67 20.93 2.86 9.09
CA TYR A 67 19.53 2.81 8.64
C TYR A 67 18.98 4.23 8.48
N SER A 68 18.07 4.42 7.54
CA SER A 68 17.34 5.68 7.35
C SER A 68 15.89 5.54 7.77
N ILE A 69 15.33 6.54 8.45
CA ILE A 69 13.92 6.56 8.86
C ILE A 69 13.04 6.74 7.64
N VAL A 70 12.19 5.74 7.37
CA VAL A 70 11.28 5.74 6.19
C VAL A 70 9.83 5.96 6.55
N GLU A 71 9.41 5.56 7.75
CA GLU A 71 8.03 5.71 8.24
C GLU A 71 8.06 6.15 9.70
N ILE A 72 7.23 7.12 10.06
CA ILE A 72 7.04 7.58 11.45
C ILE A 72 5.58 7.33 11.81
N LYS A 73 5.36 6.70 12.97
CA LYS A 73 4.06 6.44 13.55
C LYS A 73 4.04 6.91 15.00
N LYS A 74 2.85 6.91 15.61
CA LYS A 74 2.74 7.20 17.03
C LYS A 74 3.39 6.09 17.86
N GLY A 75 4.46 6.42 18.58
CA GLY A 75 5.15 5.49 19.47
C GLY A 75 6.20 4.58 18.83
N TYR A 76 6.38 4.62 17.51
CA TYR A 76 7.45 3.90 16.84
C TYR A 76 7.78 4.50 15.47
N CYS A 77 8.96 4.17 14.96
CA CYS A 77 9.36 4.48 13.59
C CYS A 77 9.78 3.20 12.87
N VAL A 78 9.82 3.24 11.55
CA VAL A 78 10.41 2.18 10.74
C VAL A 78 11.66 2.73 10.09
N ALA A 79 12.76 2.05 10.34
CA ALA A 79 14.04 2.32 9.70
C ALA A 79 14.29 1.27 8.61
N SER A 80 14.93 1.68 7.53
CA SER A 80 15.28 0.79 6.42
C SER A 80 16.70 1.05 5.96
N ASN A 81 17.39 -0.04 5.66
CA ASN A 81 18.51 -0.04 4.73
C ASN A 81 18.07 -0.67 3.42
N HIS A 82 18.95 -0.77 2.41
CA HIS A 82 18.60 -1.35 1.11
C HIS A 82 18.14 -2.82 1.18
N LYS A 83 18.41 -3.53 2.29
CA LYS A 83 18.21 -4.98 2.42
C LYS A 83 17.09 -5.35 3.40
N SER A 84 16.86 -4.56 4.43
CA SER A 84 15.95 -4.90 5.53
C SER A 84 15.23 -3.69 6.11
N LYS A 85 14.12 -3.96 6.81
CA LYS A 85 13.36 -2.99 7.57
C LYS A 85 13.31 -3.41 9.03
N VAL A 86 13.44 -2.45 9.93
CA VAL A 86 13.45 -2.65 11.37
C VAL A 86 12.48 -1.68 12.04
N LEU A 87 11.74 -2.16 13.03
CA LEU A 87 10.89 -1.35 13.87
C LEU A 87 11.74 -0.70 14.97
N VAL A 88 11.69 0.60 15.07
CA VAL A 88 12.44 1.39 16.07
C VAL A 88 11.46 1.93 17.10
N GLN A 89 11.63 1.53 18.35
CA GLN A 89 10.87 2.01 19.50
C GLN A 89 11.73 2.99 20.29
N THR A 90 11.53 4.29 20.09
CA THR A 90 12.30 5.33 20.76
C THR A 90 11.46 6.53 21.12
N ASN A 91 11.83 7.23 22.17
CA ASN A 91 11.26 8.52 22.54
C ASN A 91 12.02 9.72 21.95
N GLN A 92 13.09 9.45 21.18
CA GLN A 92 13.86 10.51 20.53
C GLN A 92 13.04 11.14 19.39
N ASP A 93 13.24 12.43 19.19
CA ASP A 93 12.58 13.16 18.11
C ASP A 93 13.30 12.90 16.78
N LEU A 94 12.74 12.00 15.99
CA LEU A 94 13.26 11.60 14.69
C LEU A 94 12.48 12.22 13.56
N SER A 95 13.17 12.51 12.47
CA SER A 95 12.59 12.98 11.22
C SER A 95 12.75 11.97 10.09
N PHE A 96 11.99 12.17 9.00
CA PHE A 96 12.13 11.35 7.80
C PHE A 96 13.54 11.46 7.23
N GLN A 97 14.10 10.31 6.85
CA GLN A 97 15.44 10.16 6.29
C GLN A 97 16.60 10.49 7.27
N ASP A 98 16.31 10.66 8.58
CA ASP A 98 17.37 10.67 9.57
C ASP A 98 18.15 9.36 9.52
N GLN A 99 19.48 9.45 9.66
CA GLN A 99 20.35 8.29 9.67
C GLN A 99 20.62 7.88 11.11
N ILE A 100 20.32 6.63 11.41
CA ILE A 100 20.55 6.03 12.72
C ILE A 100 21.45 4.81 12.58
N GLU A 101 22.27 4.58 13.57
CA GLU A 101 23.03 3.35 13.74
C GLU A 101 22.28 2.41 14.68
N ILE A 102 22.17 1.15 14.29
CA ILE A 102 21.51 0.11 15.07
C ILE A 102 22.53 -0.95 15.44
N LYS A 103 22.68 -1.18 16.75
CA LYS A 103 23.68 -2.10 17.33
C LYS A 103 23.07 -3.39 17.85
N HIS A 104 21.74 -3.40 18.08
CA HIS A 104 21.06 -4.56 18.63
C HIS A 104 19.69 -4.75 17.98
N PHE A 105 19.30 -6.00 17.73
CA PHE A 105 18.01 -6.37 17.18
C PHE A 105 17.36 -7.47 18.00
N GLU A 106 16.05 -7.34 18.20
CA GLU A 106 15.23 -8.38 18.80
C GLU A 106 14.19 -8.84 17.79
N PRO A 107 13.92 -10.15 17.64
CA PRO A 107 12.84 -10.62 16.80
C PRO A 107 11.49 -10.15 17.34
N ILE A 108 10.56 -9.84 16.45
CA ILE A 108 9.17 -9.55 16.82
C ILE A 108 8.45 -10.89 16.97
N HIS A 109 8.19 -11.29 18.23
CA HIS A 109 7.44 -12.50 18.51
C HIS A 109 5.96 -12.31 18.18
N THR A 110 5.34 -13.31 17.60
CA THR A 110 3.88 -13.38 17.48
C THR A 110 3.32 -13.79 18.83
N ASP A 111 2.64 -12.89 19.51
CA ASP A 111 1.81 -13.30 20.64
C ASP A 111 0.70 -14.21 20.10
N ASP A 112 0.65 -15.46 20.57
CA ASP A 112 -0.37 -16.44 20.18
C ASP A 112 -1.77 -16.15 20.76
N ASN A 113 -1.95 -14.98 21.34
CA ASN A 113 -3.24 -14.52 21.82
C ASN A 113 -4.17 -14.31 20.62
N PHE A 114 -5.32 -14.96 20.65
CA PHE A 114 -6.43 -14.87 19.69
C PHE A 114 -7.06 -13.47 19.64
N THR A 115 -6.26 -12.44 19.46
CA THR A 115 -6.76 -11.09 19.24
C THR A 115 -7.05 -10.89 17.75
N LEU A 116 -8.15 -10.21 17.44
CA LEU A 116 -8.56 -9.85 16.08
C LEU A 116 -7.46 -9.09 15.31
N PHE A 117 -6.54 -8.44 16.02
CA PHE A 117 -5.41 -7.71 15.47
C PHE A 117 -4.11 -8.17 16.12
N SER A 118 -3.17 -8.68 15.33
CA SER A 118 -1.82 -8.99 15.77
C SER A 118 -0.83 -7.98 15.19
N PHE A 119 -0.23 -7.18 16.06
CA PHE A 119 0.79 -6.19 15.69
C PHE A 119 2.01 -6.86 15.03
N ALA A 120 2.38 -8.04 15.49
CA ALA A 120 3.46 -8.82 14.90
C ALA A 120 3.14 -9.22 13.45
N LYS A 121 1.96 -9.80 13.20
CA LYS A 121 1.51 -10.14 11.83
C LYS A 121 1.40 -8.91 10.92
N TYR A 122 0.93 -7.79 11.46
CA TYR A 122 0.86 -6.53 10.72
C TYR A 122 2.26 -6.08 10.27
N ASN A 123 3.26 -6.12 11.15
CA ASN A 123 4.63 -5.75 10.82
C ASN A 123 5.29 -6.76 9.88
N GLN A 124 5.10 -8.07 10.10
CA GLN A 124 5.58 -9.12 9.19
C GLN A 124 5.03 -8.94 7.77
N ASN A 125 3.76 -8.53 7.63
CA ASN A 125 3.17 -8.20 6.34
C ASN A 125 3.83 -6.99 5.65
N LYS A 126 4.57 -6.16 6.39
CA LYS A 126 5.38 -5.05 5.88
C LYS A 126 6.85 -5.39 5.72
N ASN A 127 7.24 -6.65 5.86
CA ASN A 127 8.64 -7.11 5.91
C ASN A 127 9.43 -6.60 7.12
N ILE A 128 8.78 -6.41 8.24
CA ILE A 128 9.41 -5.99 9.48
C ILE A 128 9.34 -7.16 10.45
N PHE A 129 10.45 -7.87 10.61
CA PHE A 129 10.57 -9.04 11.48
C PHE A 129 11.33 -8.77 12.77
N TYR A 130 12.01 -7.63 12.84
CA TYR A 130 12.86 -7.27 13.96
C TYR A 130 12.53 -5.89 14.50
N LYS A 131 12.74 -5.71 15.80
CA LYS A 131 12.59 -4.43 16.50
C LYS A 131 13.89 -4.07 17.21
N THR A 132 14.06 -2.79 17.49
CA THR A 132 15.16 -2.26 18.31
C THR A 132 14.66 -1.10 19.16
N LYS A 133 15.33 -0.92 20.30
CA LYS A 133 15.20 0.27 21.15
C LYS A 133 16.51 1.06 21.20
N ASP A 134 17.62 0.37 20.96
CA ASP A 134 18.96 0.92 21.08
C ASP A 134 19.38 1.49 19.74
N ILE A 135 19.27 2.80 19.62
CA ILE A 135 19.65 3.54 18.44
C ILE A 135 20.54 4.71 18.78
N GLU A 136 21.45 5.02 17.86
CA GLU A 136 22.27 6.23 17.90
C GLU A 136 21.97 7.07 16.66
N VAL A 137 21.59 8.34 16.85
CA VAL A 137 21.34 9.24 15.72
C VAL A 137 22.67 9.76 15.21
N VAL A 138 23.04 9.35 14.01
CA VAL A 138 24.32 9.74 13.40
C VAL A 138 24.18 11.06 12.65
N LYS A 139 23.04 11.25 11.95
CA LYS A 139 22.84 12.45 11.15
C LYS A 139 21.36 12.78 10.98
N HIS A 140 21.00 14.03 11.25
CA HIS A 140 19.67 14.55 10.91
C HIS A 140 19.60 14.92 9.43
N SER A 141 18.48 14.56 8.80
CA SER A 141 18.26 14.82 7.39
C SER A 141 17.78 16.26 7.17
N HIS A 142 18.38 16.94 6.18
CA HIS A 142 17.95 18.24 5.70
C HIS A 142 17.12 18.15 4.40
N SER A 143 16.58 16.96 4.10
CA SER A 143 15.73 16.76 2.93
C SER A 143 14.47 17.62 2.97
N LEU A 144 13.90 17.91 1.79
CA LEU A 144 12.65 18.66 1.69
C LEU A 144 11.52 17.98 2.50
N LYS A 145 11.46 16.66 2.46
CA LYS A 145 10.48 15.86 3.21
C LYS A 145 10.65 16.03 4.72
N SER A 146 11.88 16.00 5.24
CA SER A 146 12.17 16.22 6.66
C SER A 146 11.80 17.65 7.08
N LYS A 147 12.18 18.66 6.29
CA LYS A 147 11.83 20.06 6.54
C LYS A 147 10.31 20.28 6.58
N MET A 148 9.57 19.72 5.63
CA MET A 148 8.10 19.80 5.59
C MET A 148 7.46 19.12 6.79
N TYR A 149 7.97 17.95 7.19
CA TYR A 149 7.50 17.25 8.38
C TYR A 149 7.69 18.10 9.65
N GLN A 150 8.87 18.65 9.87
CA GLN A 150 9.17 19.49 11.02
C GLN A 150 8.34 20.80 11.02
N LEU A 151 8.16 21.42 9.85
CA LEU A 151 7.34 22.62 9.71
C LEU A 151 5.87 22.33 10.06
N ILE A 152 5.32 21.20 9.64
CA ILE A 152 3.96 20.80 9.98
C ILE A 152 3.85 20.47 11.48
N LYS A 153 4.83 19.74 12.02
CA LYS A 153 4.88 19.34 13.43
C LYS A 153 4.90 20.54 14.38
N SER A 154 5.51 21.65 13.98
CA SER A 154 5.59 22.88 14.77
C SER A 154 4.28 23.71 14.77
N ARG A 155 3.26 23.35 13.97
CA ARG A 155 2.02 24.10 13.86
C ARG A 155 0.98 23.70 14.92
N LYS A 156 0.10 24.64 15.29
CA LYS A 156 -0.96 24.44 16.29
C LYS A 156 -1.94 23.29 15.96
N ASN A 157 -2.17 23.04 14.66
CA ASN A 157 -3.04 21.96 14.18
C ASN A 157 -2.22 20.80 13.56
N ALA A 158 -1.05 20.52 14.13
CA ALA A 158 -0.12 19.51 13.63
C ALA A 158 -0.79 18.14 13.45
N ASP A 159 -1.61 17.70 14.41
CA ASP A 159 -2.23 16.37 14.42
C ASP A 159 -3.06 16.08 13.16
N VAL A 160 -3.90 17.03 12.74
CA VAL A 160 -4.74 16.88 11.54
C VAL A 160 -3.87 16.80 10.29
N CYS A 161 -2.89 17.70 10.18
CA CYS A 161 -1.99 17.73 9.03
C CYS A 161 -1.08 16.49 8.97
N LEU A 162 -0.56 16.03 10.12
CA LEU A 162 0.24 14.80 10.21
C LEU A 162 -0.58 13.57 9.85
N SER A 163 -1.84 13.52 10.26
CA SER A 163 -2.75 12.44 9.88
C SER A 163 -3.00 12.43 8.36
N LEU A 164 -3.32 13.57 7.76
CA LEU A 164 -3.63 13.67 6.33
C LEU A 164 -2.42 13.45 5.43
N TYR A 165 -1.28 14.06 5.74
CA TYR A 165 -0.12 14.07 4.84
C TYR A 165 0.86 12.92 5.09
N TYR A 166 1.00 12.49 6.33
CA TYR A 166 1.97 11.46 6.72
C TYR A 166 1.34 10.17 7.23
N GLY A 167 0.00 10.12 7.41
CA GLY A 167 -0.68 8.96 7.95
C GLY A 167 -0.28 8.65 9.39
N ILE A 168 0.02 9.69 10.18
CA ILE A 168 0.33 9.60 11.62
C ILE A 168 -0.95 9.94 12.38
N HIS A 169 -1.64 8.92 12.90
CA HIS A 169 -2.96 9.09 13.48
C HIS A 169 -2.91 9.18 15.00
N ASN A 170 -3.59 10.17 15.55
CA ASN A 170 -3.77 10.32 16.99
C ASN A 170 -5.12 9.78 17.48
N LYS A 171 -6.13 9.72 16.59
CA LYS A 171 -7.48 9.22 16.89
C LYS A 171 -7.88 8.15 15.86
N SER A 172 -8.63 7.13 16.31
CA SER A 172 -9.09 6.02 15.46
C SER A 172 -10.02 6.46 14.33
N ILE A 173 -10.82 7.51 14.52
CA ILE A 173 -11.72 8.05 13.49
C ILE A 173 -10.92 8.64 12.31
N ASP A 174 -9.87 9.40 12.59
CA ASP A 174 -9.01 10.00 11.56
C ASP A 174 -8.31 8.91 10.73
N GLU A 175 -8.00 7.78 11.37
CA GLU A 175 -7.40 6.63 10.72
C GLU A 175 -8.34 6.03 9.67
N ILE A 176 -9.62 5.85 9.99
CA ILE A 176 -10.62 5.30 9.05
C ILE A 176 -10.78 6.21 7.83
N TYR A 177 -10.92 7.52 8.02
CA TYR A 177 -11.07 8.47 6.91
C TYR A 177 -9.87 8.48 5.97
N THR A 178 -8.67 8.45 6.53
CA THR A 178 -7.43 8.43 5.72
C THR A 178 -7.19 7.08 5.06
N MET A 179 -7.52 5.98 5.72
CA MET A 179 -7.44 4.64 5.15
C MET A 179 -8.38 4.47 3.95
N LEU A 180 -9.59 4.99 4.03
CA LEU A 180 -10.55 4.92 2.92
C LEU A 180 -10.20 5.87 1.77
N GLY A 181 -9.36 6.88 2.01
CA GLY A 181 -8.93 7.83 0.99
C GLY A 181 -10.01 8.84 0.58
N TYR A 182 -11.00 9.07 1.44
CA TYR A 182 -12.09 10.02 1.15
C TYR A 182 -11.58 11.43 0.82
N GLY A 183 -10.51 11.89 1.48
CA GLY A 183 -9.92 13.20 1.20
C GLY A 183 -9.43 13.33 -0.23
N TYR A 184 -8.76 12.33 -0.77
CA TYR A 184 -8.27 12.33 -2.15
C TYR A 184 -9.40 12.20 -3.16
N MET A 185 -10.39 11.34 -2.88
CA MET A 185 -11.53 11.13 -3.77
C MET A 185 -12.43 12.35 -3.85
N SER A 186 -12.73 12.99 -2.71
CA SER A 186 -13.54 14.22 -2.69
C SER A 186 -12.83 15.37 -3.41
N ALA A 187 -11.54 15.60 -3.15
CA ALA A 187 -10.75 16.59 -3.86
C ALA A 187 -10.73 16.32 -5.38
N TYR A 188 -10.55 15.05 -5.78
CA TYR A 188 -10.62 14.65 -7.18
C TYR A 188 -11.96 15.01 -7.82
N TYR A 189 -13.09 14.64 -7.20
CA TYR A 189 -14.41 14.93 -7.76
C TYR A 189 -14.71 16.43 -7.82
N ILE A 190 -14.28 17.21 -6.84
CA ILE A 190 -14.40 18.67 -6.86
C ILE A 190 -13.62 19.24 -8.04
N VAL A 191 -12.34 18.90 -8.17
CA VAL A 191 -11.50 19.37 -9.27
C VAL A 191 -12.05 18.92 -10.62
N LEU A 192 -12.47 17.66 -10.74
CA LEU A 192 -13.08 17.14 -11.96
C LEU A 192 -14.34 17.91 -12.33
N SER A 193 -15.25 18.15 -11.37
CA SER A 193 -16.51 18.88 -11.61
C SER A 193 -16.28 20.32 -12.05
N LEU A 194 -15.27 20.99 -11.48
CA LEU A 194 -14.94 22.37 -11.83
C LEU A 194 -14.27 22.47 -13.21
N LEU A 195 -13.35 21.57 -13.52
CA LEU A 195 -12.55 21.62 -14.73
C LEU A 195 -13.21 20.95 -15.94
N LYS A 196 -14.12 19.99 -15.74
CA LYS A 196 -14.80 19.24 -16.82
C LYS A 196 -15.58 20.14 -17.78
N ARG A 197 -15.99 21.33 -17.34
CA ARG A 197 -16.67 22.33 -18.19
C ARG A 197 -15.73 22.96 -19.24
N LYS A 198 -14.42 22.98 -18.98
CA LYS A 198 -13.44 23.71 -19.79
C LYS A 198 -12.42 22.79 -20.47
N TYR A 199 -12.13 21.64 -19.89
CA TYR A 199 -11.08 20.71 -20.35
C TYR A 199 -11.64 19.30 -20.52
N ASP A 200 -11.02 18.54 -21.43
CA ASP A 200 -11.31 17.14 -21.62
C ASP A 200 -10.92 16.32 -20.37
N GLU A 201 -11.78 15.36 -20.01
CA GLU A 201 -11.60 14.52 -18.83
C GLU A 201 -10.25 13.80 -18.79
N LYS A 202 -9.74 13.40 -19.97
CA LYS A 202 -8.45 12.75 -20.08
C LYS A 202 -7.30 13.64 -19.61
N HIS A 203 -7.29 14.90 -20.01
CA HIS A 203 -6.27 15.87 -19.60
C HIS A 203 -6.32 16.16 -18.09
N ILE A 204 -7.54 16.26 -17.55
CA ILE A 204 -7.73 16.45 -16.10
C ILE A 204 -7.17 15.27 -15.33
N ARG A 205 -7.44 14.03 -15.78
CA ARG A 205 -6.91 12.81 -15.15
C ARG A 205 -5.39 12.75 -15.16
N ILE A 206 -4.76 13.12 -16.27
CA ILE A 206 -3.30 13.20 -16.39
C ILE A 206 -2.72 14.22 -15.41
N LEU A 207 -3.31 15.42 -15.36
CA LEU A 207 -2.88 16.48 -14.44
C LEU A 207 -2.97 16.02 -12.98
N LEU A 208 -4.09 15.42 -12.60
CA LEU A 208 -4.30 14.90 -11.24
C LEU A 208 -3.38 13.73 -10.91
N LEU A 209 -3.04 12.89 -11.88
CA LEU A 209 -2.09 11.80 -11.71
C LEU A 209 -0.69 12.36 -11.41
N ILE A 210 -0.22 13.34 -12.19
CA ILE A 210 1.08 14.01 -11.99
C ILE A 210 1.10 14.67 -10.61
N PHE A 211 0.03 15.42 -10.26
CA PHE A 211 -0.08 16.05 -8.96
C PHE A 211 -0.04 15.03 -7.80
N SER A 212 -0.76 13.91 -7.92
CA SER A 212 -0.81 12.87 -6.90
C SER A 212 0.54 12.18 -6.71
N ILE A 213 1.29 11.96 -7.79
CA ILE A 213 2.65 11.42 -7.74
C ILE A 213 3.59 12.41 -7.06
N GLY A 214 3.55 13.68 -7.45
CA GLY A 214 4.33 14.74 -6.81
C GLY A 214 4.01 14.90 -5.33
N PHE A 215 2.72 14.86 -4.97
CA PHE A 215 2.28 14.90 -3.59
C PHE A 215 2.83 13.72 -2.77
N GLY A 216 2.72 12.49 -3.27
CA GLY A 216 3.27 11.31 -2.60
C GLY A 216 4.79 11.37 -2.42
N SER A 217 5.51 11.97 -3.34
CA SER A 217 6.96 12.16 -3.26
C SER A 217 7.37 13.15 -2.16
N LEU A 218 6.59 14.23 -2.01
CA LEU A 218 6.84 15.23 -0.97
C LEU A 218 6.47 14.75 0.43
N PHE A 219 5.40 13.98 0.54
CA PHE A 219 4.88 13.51 1.83
C PHE A 219 5.11 12.00 1.99
N VAL A 220 4.06 11.22 1.97
CA VAL A 220 4.12 9.75 2.05
C VAL A 220 3.14 9.14 1.08
N TYR A 221 3.55 8.07 0.40
CA TYR A 221 2.65 7.22 -0.37
C TYR A 221 1.82 6.36 0.58
N THR A 222 0.70 6.91 1.07
CA THR A 222 -0.27 6.10 1.81
C THR A 222 -0.88 5.04 0.89
N LEU A 223 -1.39 3.94 1.44
CA LEU A 223 -2.02 2.88 0.62
C LEU A 223 -3.22 3.41 -0.16
N SER A 224 -3.99 4.33 0.43
CA SER A 224 -5.12 4.97 -0.23
C SER A 224 -4.70 5.87 -1.40
N LEU A 225 -3.62 6.63 -1.24
CA LEU A 225 -3.06 7.45 -2.32
C LEU A 225 -2.50 6.57 -3.44
N SER A 226 -1.75 5.54 -3.10
CA SER A 226 -1.20 4.59 -4.08
C SER A 226 -2.31 3.90 -4.88
N ARG A 227 -3.37 3.43 -4.21
CA ARG A 227 -4.54 2.86 -4.88
C ARG A 227 -5.22 3.89 -5.79
N PHE A 228 -5.37 5.14 -5.35
CA PHE A 228 -5.95 6.21 -6.16
C PHE A 228 -5.13 6.45 -7.43
N ILE A 229 -3.80 6.54 -7.32
CA ILE A 229 -2.88 6.69 -8.46
C ILE A 229 -3.04 5.53 -9.44
N LEU A 230 -3.04 4.29 -8.95
CA LEU A 230 -3.20 3.10 -9.79
C LEU A 230 -4.57 3.04 -10.47
N TYR A 231 -5.63 3.47 -9.78
CA TYR A 231 -6.96 3.57 -10.38
C TYR A 231 -7.00 4.63 -11.49
N GLN A 232 -6.42 5.82 -11.28
CA GLN A 232 -6.36 6.85 -12.34
C GLN A 232 -5.55 6.36 -13.55
N LEU A 233 -4.44 5.67 -13.32
CA LEU A 233 -3.66 5.05 -14.39
C LEU A 233 -4.49 4.02 -15.16
N SER A 234 -5.22 3.15 -14.46
CA SER A 234 -6.11 2.15 -15.06
C SER A 234 -7.23 2.81 -15.89
N CYS A 235 -7.78 3.93 -15.42
CA CYS A 235 -8.78 4.70 -16.17
C CYS A 235 -8.23 5.33 -17.47
N LEU A 236 -6.95 5.67 -17.49
CA LEU A 236 -6.30 6.19 -18.71
C LEU A 236 -6.01 5.07 -19.74
N CYS A 237 -5.70 3.86 -19.26
CA CYS A 237 -5.34 2.72 -20.11
C CYS A 237 -6.57 1.94 -20.62
N PHE A 238 -7.65 1.86 -19.86
CA PHE A 238 -8.80 1.01 -20.16
C PHE A 238 -10.10 1.81 -20.26
N LYS A 239 -10.92 1.48 -21.26
CA LYS A 239 -12.22 2.15 -21.50
C LYS A 239 -13.35 1.60 -20.64
N THR A 240 -13.34 0.28 -20.37
CA THR A 240 -14.42 -0.38 -19.61
C THR A 240 -14.15 -0.35 -18.11
N LYS A 241 -15.16 -0.09 -17.30
CA LYS A 241 -15.06 -0.05 -15.83
C LYS A 241 -14.54 -1.37 -15.26
N GLU A 242 -14.99 -2.50 -15.83
CA GLU A 242 -14.52 -3.83 -15.44
C GLU A 242 -13.01 -3.97 -15.57
N ASN A 243 -12.44 -3.59 -16.72
CA ASN A 243 -10.98 -3.66 -16.93
C ASN A 243 -10.21 -2.65 -16.09
N GLN A 244 -10.78 -1.48 -15.78
CA GLN A 244 -10.20 -0.50 -14.87
C GLN A 244 -10.07 -1.06 -13.45
N ILE A 245 -11.13 -1.68 -12.93
CA ILE A 245 -11.13 -2.33 -11.62
C ILE A 245 -10.13 -3.49 -11.60
N ALA A 246 -10.22 -4.38 -12.58
CA ALA A 246 -9.33 -5.54 -12.69
C ALA A 246 -7.85 -5.15 -12.77
N SER A 247 -7.51 -4.17 -13.59
CA SER A 247 -6.16 -3.63 -13.71
C SER A 247 -5.68 -3.02 -12.40
N THR A 248 -6.55 -2.27 -11.69
CA THR A 248 -6.21 -1.69 -10.39
C THR A 248 -5.90 -2.77 -9.36
N ILE A 249 -6.69 -3.85 -9.32
CA ILE A 249 -6.46 -5.01 -8.46
C ILE A 249 -5.11 -5.64 -8.77
N LEU A 250 -4.84 -5.94 -10.04
CA LEU A 250 -3.59 -6.57 -10.46
C LEU A 250 -2.37 -5.72 -10.12
N LEU A 251 -2.39 -4.44 -10.47
CA LEU A 251 -1.29 -3.52 -10.20
C LEU A 251 -1.06 -3.34 -8.70
N PHE A 252 -2.14 -3.11 -7.93
CA PHE A 252 -2.01 -2.95 -6.49
C PHE A 252 -1.47 -4.22 -5.82
N SER A 253 -2.03 -5.38 -6.17
CA SER A 253 -1.62 -6.67 -5.63
C SER A 253 -0.17 -7.02 -5.99
N THR A 254 0.30 -6.59 -7.16
CA THR A 254 1.70 -6.79 -7.58
C THR A 254 2.65 -5.87 -6.81
N ILE A 255 2.27 -4.62 -6.56
CA ILE A 255 3.12 -3.65 -5.87
C ILE A 255 3.08 -3.86 -4.34
N TYR A 256 1.89 -4.15 -3.79
CA TYR A 256 1.64 -4.31 -2.35
C TYR A 256 1.04 -5.67 -2.01
N PRO A 257 1.72 -6.80 -2.29
CA PRO A 257 1.16 -8.14 -2.15
C PRO A 257 0.72 -8.47 -0.71
N THR A 258 1.41 -7.91 0.27
CA THR A 258 1.13 -8.13 1.70
C THR A 258 -0.02 -7.28 2.24
N GLN A 259 -0.49 -6.29 1.46
CA GLN A 259 -1.53 -5.34 1.86
C GLN A 259 -2.90 -5.60 1.21
N VAL A 260 -3.03 -6.71 0.49
CA VAL A 260 -4.28 -7.08 -0.23
C VAL A 260 -5.47 -7.33 0.71
N LEU A 261 -5.22 -7.67 1.96
CA LEU A 261 -6.25 -7.83 2.99
C LEU A 261 -6.44 -6.57 3.86
N SER A 262 -5.74 -5.46 3.56
CA SER A 262 -5.91 -4.22 4.32
C SER A 262 -7.30 -3.61 4.09
N VAL A 263 -7.84 -3.00 5.13
CA VAL A 263 -9.11 -2.24 5.07
C VAL A 263 -9.05 -1.18 3.97
N SER A 264 -7.90 -0.52 3.82
CA SER A 264 -7.64 0.49 2.77
C SER A 264 -7.77 -0.04 1.34
N PHE A 265 -7.67 -1.34 1.13
CA PHE A 265 -7.83 -1.96 -0.18
C PHE A 265 -9.21 -2.61 -0.33
N VAL A 266 -9.61 -3.44 0.63
CA VAL A 266 -10.83 -4.28 0.53
C VAL A 266 -12.09 -3.43 0.51
N VAL A 267 -12.26 -2.48 1.44
CA VAL A 267 -13.50 -1.71 1.55
C VAL A 267 -13.77 -0.85 0.31
N PRO A 268 -12.84 -0.06 -0.21
CA PRO A 268 -13.08 0.70 -1.43
C PRO A 268 -13.24 -0.16 -2.67
N LEU A 269 -12.62 -1.34 -2.72
CA LEU A 269 -12.83 -2.29 -3.80
C LEU A 269 -14.27 -2.81 -3.79
N LEU A 270 -14.79 -3.21 -2.62
CA LEU A 270 -16.19 -3.62 -2.47
C LEU A 270 -17.15 -2.50 -2.87
N LEU A 271 -16.88 -1.26 -2.45
CA LEU A 271 -17.71 -0.11 -2.86
C LEU A 271 -17.69 0.14 -4.38
N GLN A 272 -16.56 -0.05 -5.04
CA GLN A 272 -16.46 0.03 -6.50
C GLN A 272 -17.27 -1.07 -7.17
N PHE A 273 -17.27 -2.31 -6.65
CA PHE A 273 -18.10 -3.39 -7.17
C PHE A 273 -19.57 -3.12 -6.98
N VAL A 274 -20.00 -2.73 -5.78
CA VAL A 274 -21.41 -2.37 -5.53
C VAL A 274 -21.85 -1.27 -6.48
N SER A 275 -21.06 -0.21 -6.65
CA SER A 275 -21.35 0.87 -7.60
C SER A 275 -21.43 0.38 -9.06
N TYR A 276 -20.56 -0.56 -9.46
CA TYR A 276 -20.58 -1.15 -10.79
C TYR A 276 -21.88 -1.92 -11.03
N PHE A 277 -22.23 -2.84 -10.14
CA PHE A 277 -23.45 -3.62 -10.25
C PHE A 277 -24.71 -2.77 -10.19
N CYS A 278 -24.78 -1.78 -9.29
CA CYS A 278 -25.94 -0.89 -9.19
C CYS A 278 -26.20 -0.05 -10.46
N VAL A 279 -25.18 0.22 -11.26
CA VAL A 279 -25.31 0.98 -12.51
C VAL A 279 -25.70 0.06 -13.67
N GLU A 280 -25.22 -1.17 -13.68
CA GLU A 280 -25.45 -2.11 -14.79
C GLU A 280 -26.87 -2.75 -14.74
N TYR A 281 -27.51 -2.77 -13.56
CA TYR A 281 -28.86 -3.31 -13.35
C TYR A 281 -29.98 -2.24 -13.33
N LYS A 282 -29.66 -1.01 -13.65
CA LYS A 282 -30.63 0.06 -13.97
C LYS A 282 -30.79 0.23 -15.49
#